data_dcb5f9f874785e77bf852f2ca1859ac3
#
_entry.id   dcb5f9f874785e77bf852f2ca1859ac3
#
_cell.length_a   1.000
_cell.length_b   1.000
_cell.length_c   1.000
_cell.angle_alpha   90.00
_cell.angle_beta   90.00
_cell.angle_gamma   90.00
#
_symmetry.space_group_name_H-M   'P 1'
#
loop_
_entity.id
_entity.type
_entity.pdbx_description
1 polymer ?
#
loop_
_entity_poly.entity_id
_entity_poly.type
_entity_poly.pdbx_seq_one_letter_code
_entity_poly.pdbx_strand_id
1 'polypeptide(L)'
;MAGAPSSEKLWGGRFTGGQDPLMTAYNESIYYDRAFYSQDIRGSIAWARANKNKGILNDHEFAEIERGLKEVEEEWKSGKFSIKPGVDEDIHTANERRLGEIIGKNIAGKLHTGRSRNEQVAVDMRMWLREQLDNIESFLVDFLKVIASRSEQEIEHVMPGYTHLQRAQPIRWSHWMLSYGLAFANDLERLREVKQRVNRSPLGCGALAGNPFGIDRDAMANELGFDTLIYNSMAGVADRDFVVETMQWGSMLMLHLSRWAEDLIIYSSAEFNFV
;
A
#
# COMPACT_ATOMS: atom_id res chain seq x y z
N MET A 1 31.24 -10.03 5.55
CA MET A 1 30.72 -10.17 6.93
C MET A 1 29.93 -11.46 6.96
N ALA A 2 30.14 -12.35 7.94
CA ALA A 2 29.35 -13.57 8.07
C ALA A 2 27.90 -13.18 8.40
N GLY A 3 26.91 -13.76 7.68
CA GLY A 3 25.50 -13.54 7.98
C GLY A 3 25.17 -13.98 9.41
N ALA A 4 24.15 -13.38 10.01
CA ALA A 4 23.67 -13.76 11.34
C ALA A 4 23.38 -15.28 11.38
N PRO A 5 23.65 -15.96 12.51
CA PRO A 5 23.37 -17.39 12.61
C PRO A 5 21.87 -17.64 12.40
N SER A 6 21.54 -18.72 11.71
CA SER A 6 20.15 -19.11 11.36
C SER A 6 19.21 -19.22 12.56
N SER A 7 19.76 -19.41 13.77
CA SER A 7 19.02 -19.47 15.04
C SER A 7 18.39 -18.13 15.46
N GLU A 8 18.79 -17.01 14.87
CA GLU A 8 18.22 -15.68 15.14
C GLU A 8 17.05 -15.33 14.20
N LYS A 9 16.86 -16.11 13.12
CA LYS A 9 15.73 -15.92 12.19
C LYS A 9 14.47 -16.61 12.69
N LEU A 10 13.31 -16.04 12.47
CA LEU A 10 12.01 -16.62 12.88
C LEU A 10 11.76 -18.01 12.29
N TRP A 11 12.34 -18.31 11.12
CA TRP A 11 12.25 -19.61 10.43
C TRP A 11 13.46 -20.53 10.68
N GLY A 12 14.40 -20.11 11.53
CA GLY A 12 15.72 -20.76 11.69
C GLY A 12 15.73 -22.12 12.39
N GLY A 13 14.64 -22.56 13.03
CA GLY A 13 14.62 -23.69 13.96
C GLY A 13 15.09 -25.06 13.45
N ARG A 14 15.14 -25.28 12.13
CA ARG A 14 15.66 -26.53 11.49
C ARG A 14 16.99 -26.35 10.77
N PHE A 15 17.49 -25.12 10.67
CA PHE A 15 18.70 -24.81 9.92
C PHE A 15 19.85 -24.53 10.87
N THR A 16 20.99 -25.16 10.61
CA THR A 16 22.22 -25.03 11.43
C THR A 16 23.29 -24.16 10.75
N GLY A 17 23.13 -23.85 9.45
CA GLY A 17 24.05 -23.01 8.68
C GLY A 17 23.55 -21.58 8.52
N GLY A 18 24.47 -20.61 8.39
CA GLY A 18 24.15 -19.24 8.00
C GLY A 18 23.74 -19.15 6.53
N GLN A 19 22.93 -18.15 6.17
CA GLN A 19 22.66 -17.84 4.76
C GLN A 19 23.88 -17.20 4.08
N ASP A 20 24.00 -17.42 2.78
CA ASP A 20 24.94 -16.68 1.95
C ASP A 20 24.63 -15.18 2.03
N PRO A 21 25.66 -14.31 2.24
CA PRO A 21 25.45 -12.86 2.37
C PRO A 21 24.75 -12.22 1.15
N LEU A 22 25.03 -12.71 -0.07
CA LEU A 22 24.37 -12.21 -1.27
C LEU A 22 22.89 -12.60 -1.30
N MET A 23 22.56 -13.82 -0.88
CA MET A 23 21.17 -14.28 -0.75
C MET A 23 20.42 -13.46 0.30
N THR A 24 21.04 -13.15 1.44
CA THR A 24 20.46 -12.27 2.47
C THR A 24 20.17 -10.90 1.89
N ALA A 25 21.14 -10.26 1.24
CA ALA A 25 20.97 -8.93 0.65
C ALA A 25 19.90 -8.91 -0.46
N TYR A 26 19.78 -10.00 -1.24
CA TYR A 26 18.78 -10.11 -2.30
C TYR A 26 17.36 -10.27 -1.75
N ASN A 27 17.19 -10.97 -0.63
CA ASN A 27 15.89 -11.29 -0.05
C ASN A 27 15.39 -10.23 0.97
N GLU A 28 16.27 -9.38 1.51
CA GLU A 28 15.86 -8.34 2.44
C GLU A 28 14.94 -7.32 1.77
N SER A 29 13.77 -7.09 2.37
CA SER A 29 12.77 -6.11 1.89
C SER A 29 12.58 -4.93 2.83
N ILE A 30 13.18 -4.93 4.03
CA ILE A 30 12.95 -3.94 5.08
C ILE A 30 13.08 -2.49 4.60
N TYR A 31 13.98 -2.19 3.66
CA TYR A 31 14.20 -0.84 3.13
C TYR A 31 13.05 -0.34 2.25
N TYR A 32 12.22 -1.23 1.75
CA TYR A 32 11.02 -0.93 0.96
C TYR A 32 9.76 -1.00 1.83
N ASP A 33 9.57 -2.12 2.53
CA ASP A 33 8.33 -2.43 3.23
C ASP A 33 8.18 -1.67 4.57
N ARG A 34 9.24 -1.05 5.09
CA ARG A 34 9.15 -0.08 6.20
C ARG A 34 8.13 1.04 5.95
N ALA A 35 7.78 1.29 4.69
CA ALA A 35 6.78 2.30 4.34
C ALA A 35 5.38 1.98 4.88
N PHE A 36 5.08 0.70 5.16
CA PHE A 36 3.79 0.28 5.71
C PHE A 36 3.88 -0.29 7.14
N TYR A 37 4.84 0.20 7.94
CA TYR A 37 4.97 -0.19 9.34
C TYR A 37 3.66 -0.06 10.13
N SER A 38 2.91 1.00 9.91
CA SER A 38 1.64 1.25 10.60
C SER A 38 0.56 0.25 10.21
N GLN A 39 0.53 -0.16 8.93
CA GLN A 39 -0.41 -1.16 8.45
C GLN A 39 -0.12 -2.52 9.07
N ASP A 40 1.14 -2.94 9.14
CA ASP A 40 1.53 -4.17 9.81
C ASP A 40 1.15 -4.18 11.30
N ILE A 41 1.36 -3.06 12.00
CA ILE A 41 0.98 -2.92 13.41
C ILE A 41 -0.53 -3.01 13.59
N ARG A 42 -1.32 -2.30 12.78
CA ARG A 42 -2.79 -2.35 12.84
C ARG A 42 -3.32 -3.75 12.51
N GLY A 43 -2.79 -4.39 11.47
CA GLY A 43 -3.12 -5.76 11.11
C GLY A 43 -2.79 -6.74 12.22
N SER A 44 -1.65 -6.55 12.89
CA SER A 44 -1.21 -7.37 14.02
C SER A 44 -2.07 -7.18 15.27
N ILE A 45 -2.54 -5.97 15.57
CA ILE A 45 -3.48 -5.69 16.67
C ILE A 45 -4.83 -6.35 16.40
N ALA A 46 -5.37 -6.23 15.20
CA ALA A 46 -6.63 -6.87 14.81
C ALA A 46 -6.52 -8.41 14.90
N TRP A 47 -5.39 -8.97 14.47
CA TRP A 47 -5.11 -10.40 14.60
C TRP A 47 -5.04 -10.86 16.06
N ALA A 48 -4.32 -10.14 16.91
CA ALA A 48 -4.22 -10.44 18.32
C ALA A 48 -5.60 -10.38 19.02
N ARG A 49 -6.43 -9.39 18.66
CA ARG A 49 -7.80 -9.25 19.15
C ARG A 49 -8.69 -10.43 18.73
N ALA A 50 -8.58 -10.88 17.49
CA ALA A 50 -9.30 -12.06 17.00
C ALA A 50 -8.86 -13.32 17.74
N ASN A 51 -7.58 -13.51 17.98
CA ASN A 51 -7.05 -14.63 18.79
C ASN A 51 -7.52 -14.56 20.25
N LYS A 52 -7.59 -13.37 20.84
CA LYS A 52 -8.18 -13.18 22.19
C LYS A 52 -9.66 -13.61 22.21
N ASN A 53 -10.44 -13.17 21.22
CA ASN A 53 -11.88 -13.49 21.13
C ASN A 53 -12.14 -15.00 20.98
N LYS A 54 -11.13 -15.76 20.54
CA LYS A 54 -11.16 -17.24 20.46
C LYS A 54 -10.52 -17.92 21.69
N GLY A 55 -10.06 -17.17 22.67
CA GLY A 55 -9.42 -17.72 23.87
C GLY A 55 -8.01 -18.25 23.65
N ILE A 56 -7.38 -17.95 22.51
CA ILE A 56 -5.96 -18.29 22.22
C ILE A 56 -5.04 -17.37 23.03
N LEU A 57 -5.39 -16.09 23.13
CA LEU A 57 -4.78 -15.13 24.03
C LEU A 57 -5.73 -14.80 25.18
N ASN A 58 -5.20 -14.63 26.37
CA ASN A 58 -5.97 -14.05 27.47
C ASN A 58 -5.96 -12.51 27.42
N ASP A 59 -6.77 -11.88 28.27
CA ASP A 59 -6.91 -10.41 28.31
C ASP A 59 -5.59 -9.69 28.59
N HIS A 60 -4.77 -10.23 29.50
CA HIS A 60 -3.46 -9.64 29.83
C HIS A 60 -2.50 -9.73 28.64
N GLU A 61 -2.40 -10.88 28.01
CA GLU A 61 -1.53 -11.09 26.85
C GLU A 61 -1.90 -10.17 25.68
N PHE A 62 -3.20 -10.05 25.40
CA PHE A 62 -3.68 -9.12 24.39
C PHE A 62 -3.35 -7.67 24.73
N ALA A 63 -3.60 -7.24 25.97
CA ALA A 63 -3.31 -5.86 26.41
C ALA A 63 -1.83 -5.52 26.28
N GLU A 64 -0.93 -6.45 26.66
CA GLU A 64 0.51 -6.25 26.51
C GLU A 64 0.95 -6.20 25.03
N ILE A 65 0.42 -7.07 24.18
CA ILE A 65 0.70 -7.04 22.74
C ILE A 65 0.23 -5.71 22.12
N GLU A 66 -0.99 -5.28 22.41
CA GLU A 66 -1.52 -4.02 21.91
C GLU A 66 -0.71 -2.81 22.37
N ARG A 67 -0.36 -2.77 23.65
CA ARG A 67 0.50 -1.73 24.24
C ARG A 67 1.87 -1.68 23.57
N GLY A 68 2.53 -2.83 23.47
CA GLY A 68 3.87 -2.93 22.89
C GLY A 68 3.89 -2.56 21.42
N LEU A 69 2.90 -2.99 20.62
CA LEU A 69 2.78 -2.61 19.20
C LEU A 69 2.56 -1.10 19.02
N LYS A 70 1.75 -0.46 19.86
CA LYS A 70 1.59 1.01 19.85
C LYS A 70 2.89 1.74 20.19
N GLU A 71 3.70 1.21 21.10
CA GLU A 71 5.02 1.75 21.41
C GLU A 71 5.98 1.62 20.22
N VAL A 72 5.98 0.47 19.54
CA VAL A 72 6.73 0.27 18.30
C VAL A 72 6.29 1.27 17.22
N GLU A 73 4.99 1.52 17.08
CA GLU A 73 4.46 2.51 16.13
C GLU A 73 4.98 3.92 16.41
N GLU A 74 5.02 4.33 17.68
CA GLU A 74 5.55 5.64 18.07
C GLU A 74 7.07 5.75 17.82
N GLU A 75 7.83 4.65 17.99
CA GLU A 75 9.24 4.64 17.61
C GLU A 75 9.44 4.88 16.11
N TRP A 76 8.62 4.25 15.25
CA TRP A 76 8.64 4.50 13.80
C TRP A 76 8.27 5.95 13.46
N LYS A 77 7.17 6.45 13.99
CA LYS A 77 6.68 7.83 13.75
C LYS A 77 7.70 8.89 14.15
N SER A 78 8.37 8.67 15.28
CA SER A 78 9.38 9.62 15.81
C SER A 78 10.78 9.43 15.19
N GLY A 79 10.96 8.46 14.30
CA GLY A 79 12.27 8.14 13.71
C GLY A 79 13.27 7.51 14.68
N LYS A 80 12.81 7.00 15.81
CA LYS A 80 13.64 6.35 16.85
C LYS A 80 13.81 4.85 16.64
N PHE A 81 12.98 4.23 15.79
CA PHE A 81 13.10 2.80 15.49
C PHE A 81 14.44 2.48 14.86
N SER A 82 15.15 1.50 15.42
CA SER A 82 16.47 1.06 14.92
C SER A 82 16.34 -0.28 14.20
N ILE A 83 16.53 -0.24 12.88
CA ILE A 83 16.64 -1.45 12.05
C ILE A 83 17.96 -2.14 12.36
N LYS A 84 17.93 -3.44 12.57
CA LYS A 84 19.12 -4.29 12.79
C LYS A 84 19.50 -5.01 11.50
N PRO A 85 20.53 -4.55 10.75
CA PRO A 85 20.94 -5.17 9.51
C PRO A 85 21.25 -6.66 9.68
N GLY A 86 20.78 -7.48 8.74
CA GLY A 86 20.97 -8.95 8.75
C GLY A 86 20.06 -9.70 9.73
N VAL A 87 19.33 -9.02 10.60
CA VAL A 87 18.32 -9.59 11.50
C VAL A 87 16.92 -9.24 11.01
N ASP A 88 16.66 -7.96 10.81
CA ASP A 88 15.38 -7.43 10.33
C ASP A 88 15.32 -7.58 8.80
N GLU A 89 14.86 -8.73 8.30
CA GLU A 89 14.79 -9.00 6.87
C GLU A 89 13.58 -8.31 6.21
N ASP A 90 12.51 -8.08 6.98
CA ASP A 90 11.28 -7.42 6.58
C ASP A 90 10.68 -6.60 7.73
N ILE A 91 9.66 -5.80 7.45
CA ILE A 91 8.96 -4.98 8.46
C ILE A 91 8.31 -5.83 9.55
N HIS A 92 7.81 -6.99 9.18
CA HIS A 92 7.12 -7.89 10.09
C HIS A 92 8.09 -8.45 11.15
N THR A 93 9.27 -8.91 10.70
CA THR A 93 10.35 -9.38 11.57
C THR A 93 10.85 -8.26 12.49
N ALA A 94 11.02 -7.05 11.94
CA ALA A 94 11.45 -5.88 12.70
C ALA A 94 10.47 -5.53 13.82
N ASN A 95 9.17 -5.47 13.51
CA ASN A 95 8.12 -5.16 14.47
C ASN A 95 7.99 -6.27 15.53
N GLU A 96 7.98 -7.54 15.14
CA GLU A 96 7.91 -8.67 16.07
C GLU A 96 9.14 -8.74 16.99
N ARG A 97 10.35 -8.51 16.46
CA ARG A 97 11.57 -8.42 17.26
C ARG A 97 11.45 -7.31 18.30
N ARG A 98 11.09 -6.11 17.87
CA ARG A 98 11.00 -4.96 18.77
C ARG A 98 9.90 -5.14 19.81
N LEU A 99 8.76 -5.69 19.43
CA LEU A 99 7.72 -6.09 20.37
C LEU A 99 8.27 -7.03 21.44
N GLY A 100 9.04 -8.06 21.03
CA GLY A 100 9.67 -9.00 21.96
C GLY A 100 10.67 -8.37 22.94
N GLU A 101 11.34 -7.28 22.53
CA GLU A 101 12.24 -6.51 23.39
C GLU A 101 11.45 -5.68 24.43
N ILE A 102 10.25 -5.20 24.10
CA ILE A 102 9.40 -4.35 24.96
C ILE A 102 8.61 -5.18 25.97
N ILE A 103 7.91 -6.23 25.51
CA ILE A 103 6.97 -6.99 26.34
C ILE A 103 7.46 -8.38 26.75
N GLY A 104 8.65 -8.77 26.31
CA GLY A 104 9.21 -10.09 26.52
C GLY A 104 8.81 -11.12 25.47
N LYS A 105 9.76 -11.99 25.11
CA LYS A 105 9.62 -12.98 24.02
C LYS A 105 8.47 -13.98 24.22
N ASN A 106 8.15 -14.32 25.48
CA ASN A 106 7.11 -15.30 25.79
C ASN A 106 5.70 -14.85 25.36
N ILE A 107 5.37 -13.57 25.58
CA ILE A 107 4.08 -12.99 25.18
C ILE A 107 4.13 -12.63 23.69
N ALA A 108 5.18 -11.94 23.25
CA ALA A 108 5.33 -11.51 21.88
C ALA A 108 5.28 -12.66 20.87
N GLY A 109 5.88 -13.82 21.19
CA GLY A 109 5.86 -15.01 20.34
C GLY A 109 4.47 -15.59 20.09
N LYS A 110 3.47 -15.24 20.90
CA LYS A 110 2.08 -15.66 20.69
C LYS A 110 1.36 -14.87 19.60
N LEU A 111 1.87 -13.68 19.24
CA LEU A 111 1.26 -12.81 18.21
C LEU A 111 1.06 -13.55 16.89
N HIS A 112 2.05 -14.35 16.47
CA HIS A 112 2.00 -15.04 15.17
C HIS A 112 1.15 -16.32 15.16
N THR A 113 0.56 -16.71 16.30
CA THR A 113 -0.22 -17.95 16.41
C THR A 113 -1.34 -18.01 15.37
N GLY A 114 -1.30 -19.04 14.53
CA GLY A 114 -2.30 -19.27 13.48
C GLY A 114 -2.24 -18.34 12.25
N ARG A 115 -1.31 -17.39 12.20
CA ARG A 115 -1.12 -16.48 11.06
C ARG A 115 0.00 -16.96 10.14
N SER A 116 -0.17 -16.75 8.84
CA SER A 116 0.89 -16.92 7.86
C SER A 116 1.50 -15.57 7.46
N ARG A 117 2.82 -15.54 7.25
CA ARG A 117 3.51 -14.38 6.70
C ARG A 117 2.90 -13.96 5.35
N ASN A 118 2.46 -14.89 4.52
CA ASN A 118 1.90 -14.60 3.19
C ASN A 118 0.61 -13.78 3.25
N GLU A 119 -0.33 -14.12 4.15
CA GLU A 119 -1.55 -13.33 4.33
C GLU A 119 -1.28 -11.98 5.02
N GLN A 120 -0.29 -11.94 5.91
CA GLN A 120 0.16 -10.71 6.58
C GLN A 120 0.71 -9.71 5.55
N VAL A 121 1.64 -10.14 4.70
CA VAL A 121 2.17 -9.29 3.60
C VAL A 121 1.03 -8.80 2.69
N ALA A 122 0.10 -9.69 2.34
CA ALA A 122 -1.00 -9.33 1.44
C ALA A 122 -1.96 -8.30 2.05
N VAL A 123 -2.32 -8.44 3.34
CA VAL A 123 -3.23 -7.49 3.99
C VAL A 123 -2.58 -6.13 4.18
N ASP A 124 -1.31 -6.09 4.58
CA ASP A 124 -0.58 -4.85 4.84
C ASP A 124 -0.38 -4.04 3.56
N MET A 125 0.01 -4.72 2.47
CA MET A 125 0.12 -4.10 1.16
C MET A 125 -1.22 -3.53 0.67
N ARG A 126 -2.33 -4.24 0.89
CA ARG A 126 -3.67 -3.76 0.50
C ARG A 126 -4.10 -2.55 1.33
N MET A 127 -3.86 -2.55 2.64
CA MET A 127 -4.16 -1.39 3.49
C MET A 127 -3.33 -0.17 3.09
N TRP A 128 -2.02 -0.34 2.91
CA TRP A 128 -1.13 0.74 2.49
C TRP A 128 -1.52 1.29 1.11
N LEU A 129 -1.73 0.40 0.15
CA LEU A 129 -2.08 0.80 -1.22
C LEU A 129 -3.42 1.55 -1.25
N ARG A 130 -4.43 1.09 -0.51
CA ARG A 130 -5.72 1.78 -0.38
C ARG A 130 -5.53 3.23 0.09
N GLU A 131 -4.73 3.45 1.13
CA GLU A 131 -4.45 4.77 1.67
C GLU A 131 -3.69 5.66 0.66
N GLN A 132 -2.74 5.10 -0.08
CA GLN A 132 -2.06 5.86 -1.15
C GLN A 132 -3.03 6.22 -2.28
N LEU A 133 -3.92 5.31 -2.65
CA LEU A 133 -4.92 5.58 -3.68
C LEU A 133 -5.97 6.62 -3.22
N ASP A 134 -6.31 6.67 -1.92
CA ASP A 134 -7.14 7.74 -1.34
C ASP A 134 -6.48 9.12 -1.48
N ASN A 135 -5.17 9.20 -1.20
CA ASN A 135 -4.40 10.43 -1.38
C ASN A 135 -4.36 10.86 -2.84
N ILE A 136 -4.09 9.93 -3.76
CA ILE A 136 -4.05 10.22 -5.19
C ILE A 136 -5.43 10.63 -5.71
N GLU A 137 -6.51 9.99 -5.24
CA GLU A 137 -7.88 10.39 -5.56
C GLU A 137 -8.14 11.85 -5.18
N SER A 138 -7.73 12.24 -3.97
CA SER A 138 -7.89 13.63 -3.49
C SER A 138 -7.15 14.62 -4.40
N PHE A 139 -5.88 14.34 -4.73
CA PHE A 139 -5.10 15.19 -5.63
C PHE A 139 -5.72 15.28 -7.02
N LEU A 140 -6.19 14.17 -7.58
CA LEU A 140 -6.80 14.14 -8.89
C LEU A 140 -8.14 14.91 -8.93
N VAL A 141 -8.94 14.82 -7.86
CA VAL A 141 -10.17 15.61 -7.70
C VAL A 141 -9.85 17.11 -7.65
N ASP A 142 -8.84 17.51 -6.87
CA ASP A 142 -8.47 18.93 -6.77
C ASP A 142 -7.89 19.43 -8.08
N PHE A 143 -7.12 18.63 -8.79
CA PHE A 143 -6.63 18.95 -10.12
C PHE A 143 -7.77 19.15 -11.13
N LEU A 144 -8.78 18.28 -11.13
CA LEU A 144 -9.96 18.43 -11.97
C LEU A 144 -10.76 19.72 -11.65
N LYS A 145 -10.86 20.10 -10.38
CA LYS A 145 -11.47 21.39 -9.98
C LYS A 145 -10.70 22.57 -10.56
N VAL A 146 -9.36 22.53 -10.55
CA VAL A 146 -8.53 23.59 -11.14
C VAL A 146 -8.78 23.67 -12.65
N ILE A 147 -8.79 22.54 -13.35
CA ILE A 147 -9.08 22.50 -14.80
C ILE A 147 -10.44 23.09 -15.10
N ALA A 148 -11.48 22.71 -14.35
CA ALA A 148 -12.83 23.22 -14.53
C ALA A 148 -12.92 24.73 -14.29
N SER A 149 -12.38 25.21 -13.16
CA SER A 149 -12.38 26.64 -12.80
C SER A 149 -11.62 27.49 -13.81
N ARG A 150 -10.44 27.05 -14.25
CA ARG A 150 -9.65 27.75 -15.27
C ARG A 150 -10.38 27.75 -16.62
N SER A 151 -11.01 26.66 -17.00
CA SER A 151 -11.78 26.57 -18.23
C SER A 151 -12.97 27.53 -18.25
N GLU A 152 -13.63 27.74 -17.12
CA GLU A 152 -14.73 28.68 -16.98
C GLU A 152 -14.23 30.13 -17.04
N GLN A 153 -13.18 30.48 -16.31
CA GLN A 153 -12.59 31.82 -16.26
C GLN A 153 -12.01 32.27 -17.61
N GLU A 154 -11.48 31.34 -18.39
CA GLU A 154 -10.77 31.59 -19.64
C GLU A 154 -11.59 31.21 -20.88
N ILE A 155 -12.91 31.14 -20.74
CA ILE A 155 -13.82 30.66 -21.78
C ILE A 155 -13.81 31.56 -23.05
N GLU A 156 -13.50 32.84 -22.91
CA GLU A 156 -13.47 33.79 -24.04
C GLU A 156 -12.18 33.75 -24.84
N HIS A 157 -11.14 33.05 -24.39
CA HIS A 157 -9.86 32.99 -25.10
C HIS A 157 -9.96 32.05 -26.30
N VAL A 158 -9.83 32.61 -27.49
CA VAL A 158 -9.82 31.88 -28.76
C VAL A 158 -8.38 31.63 -29.20
N MET A 159 -8.11 30.41 -29.64
CA MET A 159 -6.84 30.00 -30.20
C MET A 159 -7.01 29.16 -31.45
N PRO A 160 -5.98 29.01 -32.32
CA PRO A 160 -6.05 28.04 -33.40
C PRO A 160 -5.99 26.63 -32.83
N GLY A 161 -6.86 25.75 -33.33
CA GLY A 161 -6.69 24.31 -33.18
C GLY A 161 -5.60 23.82 -34.13
N TYR A 162 -4.98 22.68 -33.79
CA TYR A 162 -3.90 22.11 -34.58
C TYR A 162 -4.20 20.66 -34.97
N THR A 163 -3.89 20.31 -36.21
CA THR A 163 -3.74 18.93 -36.69
C THR A 163 -2.45 18.82 -37.48
N HIS A 164 -1.66 17.76 -37.28
CA HIS A 164 -0.37 17.58 -37.97
C HIS A 164 0.59 18.77 -37.78
N LEU A 165 0.56 19.44 -36.65
CA LEU A 165 1.27 20.69 -36.36
C LEU A 165 0.92 21.86 -37.29
N GLN A 166 -0.19 21.78 -38.01
CA GLN A 166 -0.73 22.83 -38.87
C GLN A 166 -1.95 23.49 -38.21
N ARG A 167 -2.07 24.81 -38.40
CA ARG A 167 -3.25 25.55 -37.93
C ARG A 167 -4.51 25.04 -38.62
N ALA A 168 -5.52 24.71 -37.82
CA ALA A 168 -6.82 24.23 -38.29
C ALA A 168 -7.93 25.20 -37.84
N GLN A 169 -9.11 24.69 -37.45
CA GLN A 169 -10.21 25.52 -37.01
C GLN A 169 -9.91 26.30 -35.72
N PRO A 170 -10.51 27.47 -35.52
CA PRO A 170 -10.47 28.13 -34.23
C PRO A 170 -11.15 27.28 -33.14
N ILE A 171 -10.52 27.23 -31.99
CA ILE A 171 -11.07 26.61 -30.80
C ILE A 171 -10.97 27.59 -29.63
N ARG A 172 -11.59 27.26 -28.51
CA ARG A 172 -11.34 27.95 -27.25
C ARG A 172 -10.22 27.27 -26.47
N TRP A 173 -9.44 28.01 -25.73
CA TRP A 173 -8.46 27.50 -24.80
C TRP A 173 -9.09 26.49 -23.81
N SER A 174 -10.27 26.85 -23.29
CA SER A 174 -11.06 25.98 -22.41
C SER A 174 -11.45 24.64 -23.08
N HIS A 175 -11.73 24.66 -24.40
CA HIS A 175 -12.04 23.43 -25.14
C HIS A 175 -10.84 22.47 -25.17
N TRP A 176 -9.64 23.01 -25.45
CA TRP A 176 -8.40 22.22 -25.39
C TRP A 176 -8.16 21.71 -23.96
N MET A 177 -8.26 22.55 -22.93
CA MET A 177 -8.04 22.18 -21.54
C MET A 177 -8.98 21.07 -21.07
N LEU A 178 -10.28 21.19 -21.41
CA LEU A 178 -11.29 20.18 -21.06
C LEU A 178 -11.13 18.86 -21.80
N SER A 179 -10.43 18.81 -22.94
CA SER A 179 -10.12 17.55 -23.61
C SER A 179 -9.23 16.67 -22.73
N TYR A 180 -8.28 17.27 -22.02
CA TYR A 180 -7.48 16.58 -20.98
C TYR A 180 -8.27 16.37 -19.70
N GLY A 181 -9.11 17.34 -19.32
CA GLY A 181 -10.01 17.19 -18.17
C GLY A 181 -10.87 15.93 -18.24
N LEU A 182 -11.41 15.61 -19.41
CA LEU A 182 -12.17 14.37 -19.63
C LEU A 182 -11.30 13.12 -19.49
N ALA A 183 -10.06 13.14 -19.98
CA ALA A 183 -9.14 12.03 -19.83
C ALA A 183 -8.86 11.76 -18.34
N PHE A 184 -8.58 12.81 -17.54
CA PHE A 184 -8.35 12.70 -16.09
C PHE A 184 -9.61 12.31 -15.31
N ALA A 185 -10.80 12.73 -15.76
CA ALA A 185 -12.06 12.29 -15.16
C ALA A 185 -12.26 10.77 -15.35
N ASN A 186 -11.96 10.26 -16.53
CA ASN A 186 -11.97 8.83 -16.80
C ASN A 186 -10.92 8.07 -15.98
N ASP A 187 -9.74 8.68 -15.73
CA ASP A 187 -8.71 8.09 -14.86
C ASP A 187 -9.16 8.04 -13.40
N LEU A 188 -9.91 9.05 -12.93
CA LEU A 188 -10.52 9.06 -11.61
C LEU A 188 -11.57 7.94 -11.46
N GLU A 189 -12.39 7.71 -12.47
CA GLU A 189 -13.36 6.62 -12.48
C GLU A 189 -12.66 5.26 -12.38
N ARG A 190 -11.64 5.02 -13.21
CA ARG A 190 -10.82 3.80 -13.16
C ARG A 190 -10.14 3.61 -11.79
N LEU A 191 -9.62 4.69 -11.19
CA LEU A 191 -9.02 4.64 -9.86
C LEU A 191 -9.99 4.08 -8.83
N ARG A 192 -11.22 4.58 -8.82
CA ARG A 192 -12.28 4.13 -7.91
C ARG A 192 -12.60 2.66 -8.07
N GLU A 193 -12.60 2.16 -9.31
CA GLU A 193 -12.79 0.74 -9.58
C GLU A 193 -11.61 -0.11 -9.10
N VAL A 194 -10.38 0.34 -9.30
CA VAL A 194 -9.17 -0.32 -8.77
C VAL A 194 -9.24 -0.40 -7.25
N LYS A 195 -9.61 0.70 -6.58
CA LYS A 195 -9.77 0.74 -5.10
C LYS A 195 -10.74 -0.31 -4.58
N GLN A 196 -11.86 -0.56 -5.26
CA GLN A 196 -12.82 -1.60 -4.87
C GLN A 196 -12.20 -3.01 -4.90
N ARG A 197 -11.28 -3.27 -5.84
CA ARG A 197 -10.58 -4.56 -5.93
C ARG A 197 -9.41 -4.67 -4.94
N VAL A 198 -8.77 -3.56 -4.60
CA VAL A 198 -7.77 -3.49 -3.54
C VAL A 198 -8.43 -3.72 -2.17
N ASN A 199 -9.63 -3.17 -1.94
CA ASN A 199 -10.29 -3.13 -0.63
C ASN A 199 -10.99 -4.45 -0.25
N ARG A 200 -10.25 -5.57 -0.33
CA ARG A 200 -10.68 -6.93 0.03
C ARG A 200 -9.68 -7.57 0.98
N SER A 201 -10.15 -8.06 2.14
CA SER A 201 -9.29 -8.64 3.17
C SER A 201 -8.89 -10.08 2.86
N PRO A 202 -7.59 -10.41 2.82
CA PRO A 202 -7.09 -11.78 2.80
C PRO A 202 -6.90 -12.37 4.19
N LEU A 203 -6.96 -11.56 5.28
CA LEU A 203 -6.58 -11.97 6.62
C LEU A 203 -7.47 -13.12 7.12
N GLY A 204 -6.85 -14.14 7.70
CA GLY A 204 -7.49 -15.39 8.09
C GLY A 204 -7.45 -16.49 7.03
N CYS A 205 -6.76 -16.25 5.89
CA CYS A 205 -6.51 -17.29 4.86
C CYS A 205 -5.45 -18.32 5.29
N GLY A 206 -4.62 -18.02 6.30
CA GLY A 206 -3.49 -18.84 6.68
C GLY A 206 -2.43 -18.94 5.59
N ALA A 207 -1.66 -20.01 5.56
CA ALA A 207 -0.64 -20.23 4.53
C ALA A 207 -1.25 -20.56 3.14
N LEU A 208 -2.37 -21.31 3.12
CA LEU A 208 -3.09 -21.69 1.90
C LEU A 208 -4.50 -22.28 2.19
N ALA A 209 -4.68 -22.97 3.32
CA ALA A 209 -5.86 -23.80 3.59
C ALA A 209 -6.87 -23.14 4.55
N GLY A 210 -6.70 -21.87 4.87
CA GLY A 210 -7.51 -21.18 5.87
C GLY A 210 -6.97 -21.34 7.29
N ASN A 211 -7.71 -20.78 8.26
CA ASN A 211 -7.34 -20.82 9.67
C ASN A 211 -8.26 -21.82 10.43
N PRO A 212 -7.66 -22.82 11.14
CA PRO A 212 -8.44 -23.86 11.81
C PRO A 212 -9.09 -23.40 13.13
N PHE A 213 -8.73 -22.22 13.66
CA PHE A 213 -9.23 -21.73 14.94
C PHE A 213 -10.62 -21.06 14.85
N GLY A 214 -11.19 -20.98 13.64
CA GLY A 214 -12.51 -20.38 13.41
C GLY A 214 -12.52 -18.89 13.77
N ILE A 215 -11.45 -18.17 13.46
CA ILE A 215 -11.32 -16.72 13.65
C ILE A 215 -12.41 -16.01 12.84
N ASP A 216 -13.01 -14.98 13.43
CA ASP A 216 -14.00 -14.13 12.77
C ASP A 216 -13.31 -13.18 11.78
N ARG A 217 -13.30 -13.59 10.51
CA ARG A 217 -12.68 -12.84 9.42
C ARG A 217 -13.44 -11.56 9.07
N ASP A 218 -14.77 -11.58 9.20
CA ASP A 218 -15.61 -10.40 8.93
C ASP A 218 -15.37 -9.32 9.97
N ALA A 219 -15.29 -9.67 11.25
CA ALA A 219 -14.95 -8.73 12.31
C ALA A 219 -13.58 -8.08 12.09
N MET A 220 -12.55 -8.85 11.71
CA MET A 220 -11.23 -8.31 11.39
C MET A 220 -11.25 -7.42 10.14
N ALA A 221 -11.96 -7.81 9.10
CA ALA A 221 -12.08 -7.01 7.88
C ALA A 221 -12.74 -5.64 8.18
N ASN A 222 -13.83 -5.66 8.96
CA ASN A 222 -14.52 -4.44 9.40
C ASN A 222 -13.61 -3.54 10.25
N GLU A 223 -12.87 -4.10 11.21
CA GLU A 223 -11.91 -3.36 12.05
C GLU A 223 -10.81 -2.67 11.21
N LEU A 224 -10.35 -3.34 10.17
CA LEU A 224 -9.32 -2.84 9.25
C LEU A 224 -9.87 -1.99 8.10
N GLY A 225 -11.20 -1.78 8.04
CA GLY A 225 -11.88 -0.94 7.05
C GLY A 225 -11.94 -1.56 5.64
N PHE A 226 -11.96 -2.88 5.54
CA PHE A 226 -12.19 -3.57 4.28
C PHE A 226 -13.69 -3.74 4.00
N ASP A 227 -14.08 -3.63 2.73
CA ASP A 227 -15.49 -3.78 2.31
C ASP A 227 -15.94 -5.24 2.28
N THR A 228 -15.01 -6.18 2.03
CA THR A 228 -15.32 -7.59 1.89
C THR A 228 -14.09 -8.49 2.11
N LEU A 229 -14.33 -9.78 2.09
CA LEU A 229 -13.30 -10.82 2.20
C LEU A 229 -12.85 -11.35 0.82
N ILE A 230 -11.63 -11.85 0.74
CA ILE A 230 -11.24 -12.81 -0.29
C ILE A 230 -11.63 -14.20 0.25
N TYR A 231 -12.67 -14.80 -0.34
CA TYR A 231 -13.29 -16.03 0.20
C TYR A 231 -12.44 -17.29 -0.03
N ASN A 232 -11.69 -17.35 -1.12
CA ASN A 232 -10.78 -18.46 -1.36
C ASN A 232 -9.44 -18.21 -0.71
N SER A 233 -9.03 -19.05 0.22
CA SER A 233 -7.81 -18.88 1.00
C SER A 233 -6.52 -18.94 0.16
N MET A 234 -6.48 -19.78 -0.88
CA MET A 234 -5.33 -19.86 -1.78
C MET A 234 -5.19 -18.60 -2.61
N ALA A 235 -6.30 -18.08 -3.15
CA ALA A 235 -6.31 -16.80 -3.86
C ALA A 235 -5.90 -15.65 -2.93
N GLY A 236 -6.38 -15.63 -1.68
CA GLY A 236 -6.07 -14.58 -0.71
C GLY A 236 -4.58 -14.43 -0.41
N VAL A 237 -3.84 -15.53 -0.40
CA VAL A 237 -2.38 -15.50 -0.12
C VAL A 237 -1.51 -15.37 -1.38
N ALA A 238 -2.00 -15.80 -2.53
CA ALA A 238 -1.22 -15.83 -3.78
C ALA A 238 -1.41 -14.57 -4.65
N ASP A 239 -2.61 -13.97 -4.61
CA ASP A 239 -2.99 -12.88 -5.51
C ASP A 239 -2.15 -11.60 -5.26
N ARG A 240 -1.61 -11.07 -6.36
CA ARG A 240 -0.93 -9.78 -6.46
C ARG A 240 -1.44 -8.94 -7.64
N ASP A 241 -2.53 -9.37 -8.28
CA ASP A 241 -3.13 -8.70 -9.44
C ASP A 241 -3.52 -7.26 -9.10
N PHE A 242 -3.97 -7.01 -7.87
CA PHE A 242 -4.30 -5.67 -7.39
C PHE A 242 -3.13 -4.68 -7.46
N VAL A 243 -1.88 -5.15 -7.31
CA VAL A 243 -0.68 -4.30 -7.48
C VAL A 243 -0.45 -4.01 -8.94
N VAL A 244 -0.48 -5.06 -9.79
CA VAL A 244 -0.26 -4.93 -11.24
C VAL A 244 -1.32 -4.02 -11.86
N GLU A 245 -2.58 -4.18 -11.49
CA GLU A 245 -3.69 -3.35 -11.97
C GLU A 245 -3.52 -1.87 -11.56
N THR A 246 -3.09 -1.63 -10.32
CA THR A 246 -2.78 -0.27 -9.86
C THR A 246 -1.65 0.36 -10.67
N MET A 247 -0.59 -0.40 -10.98
CA MET A 247 0.51 0.09 -11.80
C MET A 247 0.09 0.36 -13.25
N GLN A 248 -0.78 -0.47 -13.83
CA GLN A 248 -1.35 -0.25 -15.16
C GLN A 248 -2.19 1.02 -15.20
N TRP A 249 -3.05 1.22 -14.19
CA TRP A 249 -3.81 2.46 -14.04
C TRP A 249 -2.87 3.67 -13.93
N GLY A 250 -1.86 3.59 -13.07
CA GLY A 250 -0.86 4.66 -12.89
C GLY A 250 -0.13 4.99 -14.19
N SER A 251 0.23 3.98 -15.00
CA SER A 251 0.85 4.17 -16.30
C SER A 251 -0.05 4.93 -17.27
N MET A 252 -1.36 4.67 -17.24
CA MET A 252 -2.34 5.39 -18.09
C MET A 252 -2.48 6.85 -17.65
N LEU A 253 -2.57 7.12 -16.35
CA LEU A 253 -2.59 8.48 -15.82
C LEU A 253 -1.32 9.25 -16.22
N MET A 254 -0.15 8.64 -16.09
CA MET A 254 1.12 9.26 -16.48
C MET A 254 1.21 9.53 -17.98
N LEU A 255 0.62 8.68 -18.81
CA LEU A 255 0.52 8.93 -20.26
C LEU A 255 -0.31 10.21 -20.56
N HIS A 256 -1.45 10.38 -19.87
CA HIS A 256 -2.27 11.58 -20.04
C HIS A 256 -1.56 12.84 -19.54
N LEU A 257 -0.91 12.76 -18.37
CA LEU A 257 -0.11 13.86 -17.82
C LEU A 257 1.06 14.23 -18.73
N SER A 258 1.78 13.25 -19.27
CA SER A 258 2.89 13.47 -20.21
C SER A 258 2.45 14.20 -21.47
N ARG A 259 1.34 13.78 -22.09
CA ARG A 259 0.80 14.42 -23.29
C ARG A 259 0.37 15.86 -23.00
N TRP A 260 -0.28 16.10 -21.86
CA TRP A 260 -0.69 17.45 -21.49
C TRP A 260 0.52 18.36 -21.22
N ALA A 261 1.51 17.84 -20.52
CA ALA A 261 2.76 18.58 -20.27
C ALA A 261 3.49 18.93 -21.59
N GLU A 262 3.53 18.01 -22.55
CA GLU A 262 4.15 18.25 -23.85
C GLU A 262 3.42 19.35 -24.64
N ASP A 263 2.09 19.33 -24.67
CA ASP A 263 1.32 20.41 -25.29
C ASP A 263 1.58 21.78 -24.62
N LEU A 264 1.70 21.81 -23.26
CA LEU A 264 2.04 23.05 -22.53
C LEU A 264 3.45 23.55 -22.87
N ILE A 265 4.42 22.65 -23.02
CA ILE A 265 5.79 23.00 -23.46
C ILE A 265 5.75 23.65 -24.83
N ILE A 266 5.01 23.06 -25.79
CA ILE A 266 4.85 23.62 -27.13
C ILE A 266 4.18 24.99 -27.07
N TYR A 267 3.07 25.13 -26.34
CA TYR A 267 2.27 26.35 -26.26
C TYR A 267 2.96 27.48 -25.47
N SER A 268 3.93 27.17 -24.63
CA SER A 268 4.77 28.16 -23.94
C SER A 268 6.00 28.58 -24.76
N SER A 269 6.25 27.96 -25.93
CA SER A 269 7.37 28.36 -26.79
C SER A 269 7.17 29.76 -27.41
N ALA A 270 8.26 30.39 -27.82
CA ALA A 270 8.22 31.72 -28.44
C ALA A 270 7.39 31.75 -29.76
N GLU A 271 7.27 30.62 -30.45
CA GLU A 271 6.51 30.47 -31.68
C GLU A 271 5.00 30.49 -31.46
N PHE A 272 4.54 29.90 -30.31
CA PHE A 272 3.12 29.80 -29.99
C PHE A 272 2.68 30.90 -29.01
N ASN A 273 3.40 31.10 -27.93
CA ASN A 273 3.17 32.13 -26.91
C ASN A 273 1.69 32.19 -26.43
N PHE A 274 1.10 31.01 -26.17
CA PHE A 274 -0.28 30.93 -25.65
C PHE A 274 -0.32 30.87 -24.13
N VAL A 275 0.80 30.48 -23.47
CA VAL A 275 0.95 30.33 -22.02
C VAL A 275 2.13 31.16 -21.54
#